data_de2b06646a27fc10634361d0593e38cb
#
_entry.id   de2b06646a27fc10634361d0593e38cb
#
_cell.length_a   1.000
_cell.length_b   1.000
_cell.length_c   1.000
_cell.angle_alpha   90.00
_cell.angle_beta   90.00
_cell.angle_gamma   90.00
#
_symmetry.space_group_name_H-M   'P 1'
#
loop_
_entity.id
_entity.type
_entity.pdbx_description
1 polymer ?
#
loop_
_entity_poly.entity_id
_entity_poly.type
_entity_poly.pdbx_seq_one_letter_code
_entity_poly.pdbx_strand_id
1 'polypeptide(L)'
;MVNLTIDGKSISVKENTTIMEAARQNGIPIPSLCYLKGINEIAACRVCVVELEGKERLITSCNNVAEEGMVIFTNSPKVRKDRRTNVELILSQHDCQCVTCARSGCCSLQKIANDLNIIDIPYRQEIDRREWNQDFPLIRDSAKCIKCMRCIQICDKVQKLSVWDVEGTGSRTTVNVSGHMNIEDAPCSLCGQCITHCPVGALRERDDTEKVWDAMADEKKTVVVQVAPAVRTSWGEQTGLAPEEASVGKIMDALKRMGADYVFDTVFSADLTIMEEANEFVRRFTAGELKSYPMFTSCCPGWVRFAKSQYPHLVKYLSTAKSPQQMFGAVMKTYFTEKIGKRPEDIYTVSVMPCVAKKAEREQELFYEEYAGHDVDAVITTRELVKMMRSAHISPETLQDIPGDSPMQEGTGAGVIFGVTGGVMEAALRT
;
A
#
# COMPACT_ATOMS: atom_id res chain seq x y z
N MET A 1 1.04 22.89 30.42
CA MET A 1 0.59 21.53 30.78
C MET A 1 -0.84 21.62 31.24
N VAL A 2 -1.65 20.64 30.91
CA VAL A 2 -3.07 20.54 31.27
C VAL A 2 -3.24 19.26 32.10
N ASN A 3 -3.90 19.37 33.25
CA ASN A 3 -4.16 18.25 34.15
C ASN A 3 -5.62 17.84 34.04
N LEU A 4 -5.86 16.55 33.85
CA LEU A 4 -7.19 15.98 33.71
C LEU A 4 -7.22 14.56 34.28
N THR A 5 -8.43 14.04 34.43
CA THR A 5 -8.63 12.65 34.89
C THR A 5 -9.33 11.85 33.82
N ILE A 6 -8.75 10.69 33.42
CA ILE A 6 -9.39 9.74 32.51
C ILE A 6 -9.54 8.40 33.22
N ASP A 7 -10.77 7.91 33.34
CA ASP A 7 -11.13 6.65 34.03
C ASP A 7 -10.51 6.53 35.41
N GLY A 8 -10.52 7.64 36.18
CA GLY A 8 -9.97 7.72 37.54
C GLY A 8 -8.44 7.90 37.62
N LYS A 9 -7.73 7.91 36.50
CA LYS A 9 -6.28 8.13 36.40
C LYS A 9 -6.00 9.63 36.18
N SER A 10 -5.29 10.29 37.08
CA SER A 10 -4.81 11.66 36.91
C SER A 10 -3.66 11.66 35.92
N ILE A 11 -3.73 12.50 34.88
CA ILE A 11 -2.75 12.63 33.81
C ILE A 11 -2.44 14.09 33.54
N SER A 12 -1.24 14.37 33.06
CA SER A 12 -0.79 15.69 32.65
C SER A 12 -0.25 15.63 31.23
N VAL A 13 -0.79 16.48 30.35
CA VAL A 13 -0.42 16.52 28.93
C VAL A 13 -0.10 17.94 28.48
N LYS A 14 0.51 18.09 27.31
CA LYS A 14 0.75 19.40 26.71
C LYS A 14 -0.58 20.05 26.31
N GLU A 15 -0.62 21.38 26.34
CA GLU A 15 -1.74 22.14 25.76
C GLU A 15 -1.98 21.76 24.29
N ASN A 16 -3.22 21.87 23.85
CA ASN A 16 -3.67 21.47 22.51
C ASN A 16 -3.56 19.96 22.21
N THR A 17 -3.35 19.11 23.24
CA THR A 17 -3.43 17.65 23.07
C THR A 17 -4.89 17.22 23.03
N THR A 18 -5.30 16.42 22.03
CA THR A 18 -6.67 15.88 21.99
C THR A 18 -6.87 14.85 23.11
N ILE A 19 -8.13 14.67 23.54
CA ILE A 19 -8.48 13.68 24.57
C ILE A 19 -8.00 12.27 24.15
N MET A 20 -8.12 11.92 22.87
CA MET A 20 -7.64 10.65 22.34
C MET A 20 -6.14 10.47 22.50
N GLU A 21 -5.36 11.49 22.17
CA GLU A 21 -3.90 11.40 22.31
C GLU A 21 -3.46 11.44 23.78
N ALA A 22 -4.18 12.18 24.62
CA ALA A 22 -3.98 12.16 26.06
C ALA A 22 -4.20 10.75 26.66
N ALA A 23 -5.28 10.09 26.26
CA ALA A 23 -5.57 8.70 26.65
C ALA A 23 -4.50 7.74 26.14
N ARG A 24 -4.13 7.83 24.83
CA ARG A 24 -3.13 6.98 24.19
C ARG A 24 -1.76 7.05 24.86
N GLN A 25 -1.27 8.27 25.17
CA GLN A 25 0.02 8.49 25.85
C GLN A 25 0.05 7.85 27.25
N ASN A 26 -1.11 7.62 27.84
CA ASN A 26 -1.26 7.03 29.16
C ASN A 26 -1.74 5.57 29.17
N GLY A 27 -1.72 4.90 28.01
CA GLY A 27 -2.07 3.50 27.86
C GLY A 27 -3.59 3.21 27.96
N ILE A 28 -4.45 4.23 27.80
CA ILE A 28 -5.90 4.08 27.83
C ILE A 28 -6.41 3.97 26.39
N PRO A 29 -6.90 2.79 25.95
CA PRO A 29 -7.35 2.59 24.59
C PRO A 29 -8.74 3.19 24.34
N ILE A 30 -8.88 4.06 23.36
CA ILE A 30 -10.17 4.53 22.85
C ILE A 30 -10.30 4.05 21.39
N PRO A 31 -11.31 3.22 21.04
CA PRO A 31 -11.47 2.70 19.70
C PRO A 31 -11.87 3.79 18.70
N SER A 32 -11.39 3.69 17.46
CA SER A 32 -11.74 4.61 16.39
C SER A 32 -11.57 3.96 15.02
N LEU A 33 -12.35 4.42 14.04
CA LEU A 33 -12.28 3.97 12.64
C LEU A 33 -11.75 5.06 11.71
N CYS A 34 -12.11 6.32 11.92
CA CYS A 34 -11.72 7.41 11.03
C CYS A 34 -10.42 8.11 11.44
N TYR A 35 -10.01 8.07 12.69
CA TYR A 35 -8.89 8.84 13.20
C TYR A 35 -7.53 8.47 12.57
N LEU A 36 -6.85 9.49 12.07
CA LEU A 36 -5.43 9.47 11.69
C LEU A 36 -4.79 10.75 12.22
N LYS A 37 -3.85 10.62 13.15
CA LYS A 37 -3.20 11.73 13.83
C LYS A 37 -2.62 12.76 12.83
N GLY A 38 -3.00 14.02 12.98
CA GLY A 38 -2.55 15.13 12.14
C GLY A 38 -3.09 15.12 10.70
N ILE A 39 -3.82 14.08 10.29
CA ILE A 39 -4.32 13.91 8.94
C ILE A 39 -5.85 13.91 8.91
N ASN A 40 -6.51 13.05 9.68
CA ASN A 40 -7.96 12.89 9.68
C ASN A 40 -8.55 12.84 11.10
N GLU A 41 -8.88 14.01 11.63
CA GLU A 41 -9.42 14.22 12.98
C GLU A 41 -10.83 14.82 12.91
N ILE A 42 -11.67 14.31 12.00
CA ILE A 42 -12.97 14.89 11.63
C ILE A 42 -14.16 14.30 12.38
N ALA A 43 -13.94 13.34 13.27
CA ALA A 43 -14.96 12.67 14.07
C ALA A 43 -16.13 12.02 13.29
N ALA A 44 -15.89 11.61 12.03
CA ALA A 44 -16.94 11.08 11.12
C ALA A 44 -17.59 9.79 11.65
N CYS A 45 -16.81 8.86 12.20
CA CYS A 45 -17.31 7.54 12.61
C CYS A 45 -17.99 7.52 13.98
N ARG A 46 -17.75 8.51 14.83
CA ARG A 46 -18.26 8.65 16.23
C ARG A 46 -18.05 7.43 17.15
N VAL A 47 -17.13 6.56 16.81
CA VAL A 47 -16.77 5.38 17.63
C VAL A 47 -15.93 5.80 18.86
N CYS A 48 -15.21 6.91 18.75
CA CYS A 48 -14.34 7.43 19.80
C CYS A 48 -15.04 8.29 20.86
N VAL A 49 -16.35 8.16 20.99
CA VAL A 49 -17.12 8.93 22.01
C VAL A 49 -16.68 8.60 23.42
N VAL A 50 -16.67 9.65 24.26
CA VAL A 50 -16.38 9.59 25.69
C VAL A 50 -17.40 10.44 26.46
N GLU A 51 -17.58 10.15 27.74
CA GLU A 51 -18.40 10.91 28.64
C GLU A 51 -17.54 11.90 29.39
N LEU A 52 -18.00 13.16 29.45
CA LEU A 52 -17.41 14.21 30.26
C LEU A 52 -18.31 14.46 31.47
N GLU A 53 -17.74 14.41 32.69
CA GLU A 53 -18.47 14.65 33.92
C GLU A 53 -19.23 15.99 33.88
N GLY A 54 -20.47 15.97 34.32
CA GLY A 54 -21.33 17.16 34.30
C GLY A 54 -21.90 17.53 32.91
N LYS A 55 -21.66 16.76 31.87
CA LYS A 55 -22.25 16.97 30.54
C LYS A 55 -23.22 15.85 30.18
N GLU A 56 -24.39 16.22 29.68
CA GLU A 56 -25.37 15.23 29.22
C GLU A 56 -24.94 14.55 27.92
N ARG A 57 -24.29 15.29 27.01
CA ARG A 57 -23.92 14.79 25.69
C ARG A 57 -22.52 14.19 25.69
N LEU A 58 -22.38 13.03 25.02
CA LEU A 58 -21.09 12.46 24.75
C LEU A 58 -20.33 13.32 23.72
N ILE A 59 -19.02 13.41 23.89
CA ILE A 59 -18.13 14.12 22.97
C ILE A 59 -17.18 13.13 22.29
N THR A 60 -16.68 13.48 21.12
CA THR A 60 -15.68 12.67 20.40
C THR A 60 -14.29 13.02 20.87
N SER A 61 -13.50 12.03 21.28
CA SER A 61 -12.17 12.25 21.83
C SER A 61 -11.12 12.63 20.78
N CYS A 62 -11.33 12.29 19.50
CA CYS A 62 -10.33 12.47 18.45
C CYS A 62 -10.14 13.93 17.98
N ASN A 63 -11.11 14.81 18.21
CA ASN A 63 -11.10 16.21 17.77
C ASN A 63 -11.44 17.21 18.89
N ASN A 64 -11.65 16.74 20.12
CA ASN A 64 -11.80 17.61 21.28
C ASN A 64 -10.48 17.65 22.06
N VAL A 65 -10.04 18.85 22.39
CA VAL A 65 -8.82 19.12 23.15
C VAL A 65 -9.06 18.85 24.62
N ALA A 66 -8.05 18.33 25.30
CA ALA A 66 -8.06 18.17 26.74
C ALA A 66 -7.94 19.55 27.43
N GLU A 67 -8.79 19.82 28.41
CA GLU A 67 -8.81 21.06 29.18
C GLU A 67 -8.55 20.77 30.67
N GLU A 68 -8.10 21.80 31.39
CA GLU A 68 -7.77 21.69 32.80
C GLU A 68 -8.98 21.25 33.64
N GLY A 69 -8.78 20.24 34.50
CA GLY A 69 -9.79 19.73 35.39
C GLY A 69 -10.86 18.83 34.77
N MET A 70 -10.77 18.49 33.48
CA MET A 70 -11.71 17.54 32.86
C MET A 70 -11.68 16.19 33.57
N VAL A 71 -12.86 15.63 33.84
CA VAL A 71 -13.05 14.24 34.26
C VAL A 71 -13.77 13.47 33.18
N ILE A 72 -13.10 12.46 32.61
CA ILE A 72 -13.51 11.76 31.40
C ILE A 72 -13.65 10.26 31.67
N PHE A 73 -14.76 9.70 31.20
CA PHE A 73 -15.02 8.25 31.25
C PHE A 73 -15.02 7.70 29.82
N THR A 74 -14.10 6.78 29.54
CA THR A 74 -13.94 6.21 28.19
C THR A 74 -14.83 4.99 27.95
N ASN A 75 -15.38 4.38 29.03
CA ASN A 75 -16.11 3.13 28.96
C ASN A 75 -17.30 3.04 29.94
N SER A 76 -18.01 4.14 30.16
CA SER A 76 -19.25 4.12 30.98
C SER A 76 -20.37 3.33 30.25
N PRO A 77 -21.45 2.93 30.97
CA PRO A 77 -22.60 2.28 30.31
C PRO A 77 -23.19 3.10 29.17
N LYS A 78 -23.21 4.43 29.32
CA LYS A 78 -23.70 5.37 28.31
C LYS A 78 -22.78 5.37 27.06
N VAL A 79 -21.47 5.43 27.28
CA VAL A 79 -20.46 5.35 26.19
C VAL A 79 -20.56 4.02 25.46
N ARG A 80 -20.66 2.88 26.16
CA ARG A 80 -20.79 1.56 25.53
C ARG A 80 -22.03 1.45 24.64
N LYS A 81 -23.18 1.94 25.16
CA LYS A 81 -24.44 1.92 24.40
C LYS A 81 -24.34 2.75 23.12
N ASP A 82 -23.87 3.99 23.22
CA ASP A 82 -23.76 4.90 22.06
C ASP A 82 -22.74 4.38 21.03
N ARG A 83 -21.57 3.92 21.50
CA ARG A 83 -20.56 3.32 20.63
C ARG A 83 -21.07 2.11 19.88
N ARG A 84 -21.81 1.22 20.58
CA ARG A 84 -22.45 0.05 19.95
C ARG A 84 -23.43 0.49 18.88
N THR A 85 -24.33 1.43 19.16
CA THR A 85 -25.28 1.98 18.18
C THR A 85 -24.57 2.55 16.96
N ASN A 86 -23.51 3.34 17.15
CA ASN A 86 -22.74 3.90 16.03
C ASN A 86 -22.10 2.82 15.14
N VAL A 87 -21.57 1.74 15.74
CA VAL A 87 -20.99 0.62 14.97
C VAL A 87 -22.08 -0.18 14.26
N GLU A 88 -23.22 -0.44 14.89
CA GLU A 88 -24.37 -1.11 14.26
C GLU A 88 -24.91 -0.31 13.05
N LEU A 89 -24.97 1.01 13.15
CA LEU A 89 -25.34 1.89 12.02
C LEU A 89 -24.29 1.83 10.88
N ILE A 90 -23.01 1.75 11.21
CA ILE A 90 -21.94 1.56 10.20
C ILE A 90 -22.13 0.20 9.52
N LEU A 91 -22.38 -0.86 10.28
CA LEU A 91 -22.57 -2.21 9.76
C LEU A 91 -23.82 -2.34 8.87
N SER A 92 -24.88 -1.56 9.15
CA SER A 92 -26.08 -1.55 8.31
C SER A 92 -25.85 -1.01 6.89
N GLN A 93 -24.75 -0.31 6.66
CA GLN A 93 -24.32 0.21 5.35
C GLN A 93 -23.05 -0.48 4.82
N HIS A 94 -22.66 -1.59 5.42
CA HIS A 94 -21.43 -2.32 5.09
C HIS A 94 -21.75 -3.75 4.66
N ASP A 95 -21.14 -4.19 3.55
CA ASP A 95 -21.21 -5.59 3.13
C ASP A 95 -20.35 -6.46 4.05
N CYS A 96 -21.00 -7.18 4.96
CA CYS A 96 -20.39 -7.98 6.01
C CYS A 96 -19.91 -9.36 5.52
N GLN A 97 -19.68 -9.57 4.22
CA GLN A 97 -19.07 -10.81 3.71
C GLN A 97 -17.56 -10.88 4.08
N CYS A 98 -17.30 -11.07 5.37
CA CYS A 98 -15.93 -11.01 5.90
C CYS A 98 -15.03 -12.16 5.42
N VAL A 99 -15.56 -13.34 5.17
CA VAL A 99 -14.78 -14.53 4.78
C VAL A 99 -14.05 -14.30 3.45
N THR A 100 -14.71 -13.66 2.49
CA THR A 100 -14.15 -13.34 1.17
C THR A 100 -13.52 -11.95 1.08
N CYS A 101 -13.42 -11.24 2.19
CA CYS A 101 -12.90 -9.88 2.22
C CYS A 101 -11.37 -9.85 2.23
N ALA A 102 -10.76 -8.97 1.43
CA ALA A 102 -9.32 -8.75 1.41
C ALA A 102 -8.70 -8.34 2.77
N ARG A 103 -9.52 -7.86 3.72
CA ARG A 103 -9.13 -7.49 5.08
C ARG A 103 -9.60 -8.49 6.14
N SER A 104 -10.03 -9.70 5.76
CA SER A 104 -10.41 -10.75 6.73
C SER A 104 -9.28 -10.98 7.74
N GLY A 105 -9.61 -11.02 9.02
CA GLY A 105 -8.66 -11.20 10.12
C GLY A 105 -7.83 -9.95 10.52
N CYS A 106 -7.78 -8.89 9.69
CA CYS A 106 -7.05 -7.64 9.99
C CYS A 106 -7.90 -6.36 9.82
N CYS A 107 -9.23 -6.51 9.79
CA CYS A 107 -10.18 -5.42 9.63
C CYS A 107 -10.47 -4.70 10.96
N SER A 108 -10.27 -3.37 11.00
CA SER A 108 -10.56 -2.59 12.20
C SER A 108 -12.04 -2.60 12.60
N LEU A 109 -12.96 -2.62 11.60
CA LEU A 109 -14.40 -2.69 11.88
C LEU A 109 -14.78 -4.05 12.46
N GLN A 110 -14.28 -5.14 11.89
CA GLN A 110 -14.50 -6.50 12.40
C GLN A 110 -14.01 -6.64 13.84
N LYS A 111 -12.81 -6.14 14.14
CA LYS A 111 -12.27 -6.16 15.50
C LYS A 111 -13.19 -5.40 16.48
N ILE A 112 -13.58 -4.18 16.16
CA ILE A 112 -14.42 -3.36 17.03
C ILE A 112 -15.81 -3.97 17.20
N ALA A 113 -16.42 -4.55 16.16
CA ALA A 113 -17.70 -5.25 16.24
C ALA A 113 -17.62 -6.45 17.18
N ASN A 114 -16.54 -7.23 17.11
CA ASN A 114 -16.28 -8.36 18.03
C ASN A 114 -16.06 -7.87 19.46
N ASP A 115 -15.25 -6.83 19.68
CA ASP A 115 -14.98 -6.28 21.01
C ASP A 115 -16.26 -5.72 21.68
N LEU A 116 -17.24 -5.28 20.89
CA LEU A 116 -18.55 -4.82 21.35
C LEU A 116 -19.61 -5.93 21.40
N ASN A 117 -19.24 -7.17 21.10
CA ASN A 117 -20.15 -8.33 21.04
C ASN A 117 -21.39 -8.06 20.17
N ILE A 118 -21.20 -7.48 18.98
CA ILE A 118 -22.27 -7.25 18.01
C ILE A 118 -22.43 -8.53 17.19
N ILE A 119 -23.54 -9.22 17.38
CA ILE A 119 -23.90 -10.46 16.66
C ILE A 119 -25.05 -10.25 15.66
N ASP A 120 -25.86 -9.21 15.90
CA ASP A 120 -26.99 -8.86 15.06
C ASP A 120 -26.94 -7.38 14.65
N ILE A 121 -27.48 -7.06 13.50
CA ILE A 121 -27.61 -5.69 13.00
C ILE A 121 -29.10 -5.33 13.02
N PRO A 122 -29.59 -4.53 14.01
CA PRO A 122 -31.00 -4.26 14.19
C PRO A 122 -31.58 -3.26 13.18
N TYR A 123 -30.75 -2.71 12.32
CA TYR A 123 -31.13 -1.71 11.33
C TYR A 123 -31.26 -2.33 9.94
N ARG A 124 -32.14 -1.76 9.12
CA ARG A 124 -32.27 -2.13 7.70
C ARG A 124 -30.94 -1.91 6.99
N GLN A 125 -30.50 -2.92 6.26
CA GLN A 125 -29.29 -2.83 5.45
C GLN A 125 -29.56 -2.05 4.15
N GLU A 126 -28.71 -1.06 3.87
CA GLU A 126 -28.72 -0.27 2.64
C GLU A 126 -27.29 -0.22 2.09
N ILE A 127 -26.95 -1.13 1.20
CA ILE A 127 -25.60 -1.30 0.67
C ILE A 127 -25.45 -0.50 -0.63
N ASP A 128 -24.48 0.42 -0.66
CA ASP A 128 -24.12 1.18 -1.86
C ASP A 128 -23.21 0.32 -2.75
N ARG A 129 -23.72 -0.14 -3.89
CA ARG A 129 -22.97 -0.91 -4.88
C ARG A 129 -22.77 -0.10 -6.14
N ARG A 130 -21.52 0.21 -6.48
CA ARG A 130 -21.14 0.94 -7.68
C ARG A 130 -20.17 0.13 -8.50
N GLU A 131 -20.27 0.25 -9.80
CA GLU A 131 -19.33 -0.34 -10.73
C GLU A 131 -17.94 0.28 -10.56
N TRP A 132 -16.93 -0.54 -10.77
CA TRP A 132 -15.52 -0.16 -10.72
C TRP A 132 -14.74 -0.98 -11.73
N ASN A 133 -13.81 -0.35 -12.45
CA ASN A 133 -12.93 -1.06 -13.37
C ASN A 133 -12.05 -2.06 -12.62
N GLN A 134 -12.25 -3.35 -12.87
CA GLN A 134 -11.50 -4.43 -12.22
C GLN A 134 -10.10 -4.64 -12.81
N ASP A 135 -9.83 -4.09 -14.00
CA ASP A 135 -8.52 -4.15 -14.65
C ASP A 135 -7.57 -3.07 -14.13
N PHE A 136 -8.09 -2.02 -13.50
CA PHE A 136 -7.26 -0.98 -12.93
C PHE A 136 -6.49 -1.49 -11.69
N PRO A 137 -5.20 -1.12 -11.49
CA PRO A 137 -4.38 -1.62 -10.38
C PRO A 137 -4.91 -1.32 -8.97
N LEU A 138 -5.73 -0.30 -8.82
CA LEU A 138 -6.41 0.08 -7.58
C LEU A 138 -7.89 -0.28 -7.68
N ILE A 139 -8.34 -1.17 -6.83
CA ILE A 139 -9.74 -1.62 -6.75
C ILE A 139 -10.46 -0.92 -5.60
N ARG A 140 -11.68 -0.42 -5.89
CA ARG A 140 -12.60 0.11 -4.90
C ARG A 140 -13.88 -0.72 -4.86
N ASP A 141 -14.26 -1.13 -3.66
CA ASP A 141 -15.54 -1.76 -3.36
C ASP A 141 -16.38 -0.79 -2.50
N SER A 142 -17.37 -0.14 -3.13
CA SER A 142 -18.25 0.82 -2.45
C SER A 142 -19.09 0.18 -1.35
N ALA A 143 -19.47 -1.09 -1.53
CA ALA A 143 -20.26 -1.84 -0.56
C ALA A 143 -19.55 -2.03 0.80
N LYS A 144 -18.22 -1.96 0.81
CA LYS A 144 -17.41 -2.05 2.03
C LYS A 144 -16.95 -0.70 2.58
N CYS A 145 -17.34 0.41 1.94
CA CYS A 145 -16.92 1.74 2.37
C CYS A 145 -17.71 2.21 3.60
N ILE A 146 -17.01 2.50 4.71
CA ILE A 146 -17.58 3.04 5.94
C ILE A 146 -17.55 4.58 6.02
N LYS A 147 -17.23 5.24 4.93
CA LYS A 147 -17.26 6.70 4.80
C LYS A 147 -16.40 7.43 5.86
N CYS A 148 -15.26 6.84 6.20
CA CYS A 148 -14.34 7.36 7.23
C CYS A 148 -13.48 8.53 6.75
N MET A 149 -13.47 8.84 5.46
CA MET A 149 -12.75 9.91 4.78
C MET A 149 -11.21 9.82 4.85
N ARG A 150 -10.63 8.71 5.34
CA ARG A 150 -9.16 8.56 5.42
C ARG A 150 -8.49 8.65 4.06
N CYS A 151 -9.07 8.02 3.02
CA CYS A 151 -8.54 8.04 1.65
C CYS A 151 -8.55 9.45 1.05
N ILE A 152 -9.58 10.25 1.32
CA ILE A 152 -9.66 11.65 0.91
C ILE A 152 -8.54 12.44 1.58
N GLN A 153 -8.48 12.39 2.90
CA GLN A 153 -7.54 13.22 3.67
C GLN A 153 -6.07 12.86 3.43
N ILE A 154 -5.75 11.57 3.25
CA ILE A 154 -4.38 11.17 2.94
C ILE A 154 -3.99 11.59 1.52
N CYS A 155 -4.90 11.47 0.55
CA CYS A 155 -4.67 11.87 -0.82
C CYS A 155 -4.52 13.39 -0.96
N ASP A 156 -5.37 14.15 -0.25
CA ASP A 156 -5.35 15.61 -0.30
C ASP A 156 -4.20 16.22 0.50
N LYS A 157 -4.09 15.88 1.79
CA LYS A 157 -3.12 16.53 2.69
C LYS A 157 -1.69 16.06 2.50
N VAL A 158 -1.48 14.77 2.21
CA VAL A 158 -0.14 14.18 2.13
C VAL A 158 0.33 14.06 0.69
N GLN A 159 -0.51 13.49 -0.19
CA GLN A 159 -0.14 13.26 -1.58
C GLN A 159 -0.38 14.47 -2.50
N LYS A 160 -1.20 15.44 -2.08
CA LYS A 160 -1.55 16.64 -2.85
C LYS A 160 -2.16 16.36 -4.23
N LEU A 161 -2.93 15.27 -4.35
CA LEU A 161 -3.53 14.84 -5.61
C LEU A 161 -5.06 14.98 -5.66
N SER A 162 -5.73 15.03 -4.50
CA SER A 162 -7.19 15.21 -4.37
C SER A 162 -8.03 14.30 -5.29
N VAL A 163 -7.57 13.04 -5.46
CA VAL A 163 -8.24 12.05 -6.33
C VAL A 163 -9.61 11.65 -5.79
N TRP A 164 -9.77 11.61 -4.47
CA TRP A 164 -10.98 11.16 -3.78
C TRP A 164 -11.77 12.33 -3.24
N ASP A 165 -13.09 12.28 -3.38
CA ASP A 165 -14.00 13.27 -2.80
C ASP A 165 -15.29 12.63 -2.30
N VAL A 166 -16.11 13.43 -1.60
CA VAL A 166 -17.44 13.07 -1.11
C VAL A 166 -18.47 13.32 -2.20
N GLU A 167 -19.29 12.32 -2.46
CA GLU A 167 -20.43 12.41 -3.37
C GLU A 167 -21.74 12.18 -2.61
N GLY A 168 -22.78 12.91 -2.97
CA GLY A 168 -24.10 12.79 -2.36
C GLY A 168 -24.21 13.43 -0.98
N THR A 169 -25.38 13.33 -0.39
CA THR A 169 -25.70 13.90 0.93
C THR A 169 -26.54 12.94 1.78
N GLY A 170 -26.45 13.08 3.10
CA GLY A 170 -27.21 12.26 4.05
C GLY A 170 -26.86 10.76 3.92
N SER A 171 -27.86 9.90 3.90
CA SER A 171 -27.68 8.45 3.76
C SER A 171 -27.05 8.02 2.43
N ARG A 172 -27.16 8.86 1.41
CA ARG A 172 -26.58 8.63 0.07
C ARG A 172 -25.12 9.10 -0.05
N THR A 173 -24.55 9.62 1.01
CA THR A 173 -23.13 10.01 1.02
C THR A 173 -22.27 8.80 0.69
N THR A 174 -21.35 8.97 -0.25
CA THR A 174 -20.30 7.98 -0.57
C THR A 174 -18.98 8.68 -0.83
N VAL A 175 -17.90 7.94 -0.86
CA VAL A 175 -16.58 8.42 -1.31
C VAL A 175 -16.38 7.94 -2.73
N ASN A 176 -16.08 8.82 -3.66
CA ASN A 176 -15.84 8.48 -5.06
C ASN A 176 -14.66 9.28 -5.63
N VAL A 177 -14.37 9.06 -6.91
CA VAL A 177 -13.35 9.86 -7.61
C VAL A 177 -13.88 11.27 -7.78
N SER A 178 -13.01 12.25 -7.50
CA SER A 178 -13.33 13.67 -7.57
C SER A 178 -13.84 14.07 -8.95
N GLY A 179 -14.86 14.95 -9.01
CA GLY A 179 -15.42 15.42 -10.26
C GLY A 179 -16.19 14.37 -11.08
N HIS A 180 -16.58 13.26 -10.47
CA HIS A 180 -17.25 12.12 -11.14
C HIS A 180 -16.44 11.50 -12.30
N MET A 181 -15.12 11.68 -12.28
CA MET A 181 -14.22 11.08 -13.28
C MET A 181 -14.11 9.56 -13.10
N ASN A 182 -13.74 8.86 -14.17
CA ASN A 182 -13.23 7.51 -14.06
C ASN A 182 -11.84 7.55 -13.38
N ILE A 183 -11.48 6.49 -12.68
CA ILE A 183 -10.18 6.44 -11.98
C ILE A 183 -8.99 6.47 -12.94
N GLU A 184 -9.17 5.97 -14.15
CA GLU A 184 -8.17 5.98 -15.22
C GLU A 184 -7.79 7.39 -15.66
N ASP A 185 -8.80 8.29 -15.69
CA ASP A 185 -8.66 9.68 -16.13
C ASP A 185 -8.20 10.61 -14.99
N ALA A 186 -8.31 10.13 -13.75
CA ALA A 186 -7.94 10.90 -12.58
C ALA A 186 -6.40 11.03 -12.43
N PRO A 187 -5.89 12.12 -11.83
CA PRO A 187 -4.46 12.33 -11.63
C PRO A 187 -3.88 11.42 -10.54
N CYS A 188 -4.31 10.15 -10.52
CA CYS A 188 -3.89 9.18 -9.52
C CYS A 188 -2.46 8.70 -9.80
N SER A 189 -1.56 8.88 -8.83
CA SER A 189 -0.17 8.38 -8.93
C SER A 189 -0.03 6.89 -8.60
N LEU A 190 -1.12 6.20 -8.21
CA LEU A 190 -1.09 4.80 -7.76
C LEU A 190 -0.14 4.55 -6.57
N CYS A 191 0.07 5.53 -5.70
CA CYS A 191 0.96 5.43 -4.54
C CYS A 191 0.49 4.42 -3.47
N GLY A 192 -0.77 3.95 -3.51
CA GLY A 192 -1.33 2.96 -2.59
C GLY A 192 -1.64 3.47 -1.17
N GLN A 193 -1.41 4.74 -0.86
CA GLN A 193 -1.62 5.29 0.49
C GLN A 193 -3.09 5.17 0.95
N CYS A 194 -4.03 5.34 0.03
CA CYS A 194 -5.45 5.16 0.32
C CYS A 194 -5.79 3.70 0.68
N ILE A 195 -5.11 2.71 0.08
CA ILE A 195 -5.24 1.28 0.41
C ILE A 195 -4.71 1.02 1.82
N THR A 196 -3.49 1.49 2.11
CA THR A 196 -2.81 1.26 3.40
C THR A 196 -3.59 1.84 4.56
N HIS A 197 -4.20 3.03 4.38
CA HIS A 197 -4.94 3.72 5.42
C HIS A 197 -6.44 3.36 5.47
N CYS A 198 -6.96 2.55 4.55
CA CYS A 198 -8.34 2.10 4.62
C CYS A 198 -8.51 1.13 5.81
N PRO A 199 -9.41 1.42 6.78
CA PRO A 199 -9.59 0.57 7.96
C PRO A 199 -10.38 -0.71 7.67
N VAL A 200 -10.94 -0.82 6.46
CA VAL A 200 -11.78 -1.94 5.98
C VAL A 200 -11.34 -2.38 4.58
N GLY A 201 -12.00 -3.35 3.99
CA GLY A 201 -11.68 -3.88 2.66
C GLY A 201 -12.23 -3.08 1.46
N ALA A 202 -12.54 -1.78 1.63
CA ALA A 202 -13.12 -0.96 0.56
C ALA A 202 -12.11 -0.54 -0.52
N LEU A 203 -10.83 -0.50 -0.20
CA LEU A 203 -9.75 -0.21 -1.14
C LEU A 203 -8.69 -1.31 -1.05
N ARG A 204 -8.30 -1.84 -2.18
CA ARG A 204 -7.29 -2.88 -2.31
C ARG A 204 -6.53 -2.77 -3.62
N GLU A 205 -5.42 -3.43 -3.72
CA GLU A 205 -4.77 -3.73 -4.99
C GLU A 205 -5.60 -4.71 -5.83
N ARG A 206 -5.47 -4.64 -7.16
CA ARG A 206 -5.92 -5.72 -8.05
C ARG A 206 -5.14 -6.99 -7.69
N ASP A 207 -5.84 -8.11 -7.63
CA ASP A 207 -5.22 -9.41 -7.35
C ASP A 207 -4.71 -10.04 -8.66
N ASP A 208 -3.41 -10.22 -8.77
CA ASP A 208 -2.78 -10.87 -9.94
C ASP A 208 -2.18 -12.23 -9.57
N THR A 209 -2.49 -12.80 -8.39
CA THR A 209 -1.92 -14.07 -7.90
C THR A 209 -2.29 -15.26 -8.75
N GLU A 210 -3.53 -15.32 -9.26
CA GLU A 210 -3.99 -16.42 -10.13
C GLU A 210 -3.17 -16.49 -11.42
N LYS A 211 -2.84 -15.33 -12.03
CA LYS A 211 -1.98 -15.30 -13.23
C LYS A 211 -0.60 -15.92 -12.98
N VAL A 212 -0.08 -15.75 -11.77
CA VAL A 212 1.20 -16.32 -11.37
C VAL A 212 1.09 -17.81 -11.12
N TRP A 213 0.00 -18.26 -10.45
CA TRP A 213 -0.28 -19.68 -10.25
C TRP A 213 -0.48 -20.43 -11.57
N ASP A 214 -1.23 -19.85 -12.50
CA ASP A 214 -1.45 -20.43 -13.83
C ASP A 214 -0.13 -20.59 -14.58
N ALA A 215 0.75 -19.57 -14.52
CA ALA A 215 2.05 -19.64 -15.14
C ALA A 215 2.98 -20.68 -14.50
N MET A 216 2.97 -20.81 -13.17
CA MET A 216 3.74 -21.84 -12.43
C MET A 216 3.23 -23.25 -12.69
N ALA A 217 1.97 -23.41 -13.07
CA ALA A 217 1.37 -24.70 -13.41
C ALA A 217 1.55 -25.09 -14.90
N ASP A 218 1.93 -24.14 -15.75
CA ASP A 218 2.12 -24.39 -17.20
C ASP A 218 3.54 -24.92 -17.48
N GLU A 219 3.67 -26.22 -17.76
CA GLU A 219 4.95 -26.88 -18.08
C GLU A 219 5.69 -26.25 -19.30
N LYS A 220 4.98 -25.47 -20.15
CA LYS A 220 5.59 -24.78 -21.29
C LYS A 220 6.26 -23.48 -20.91
N LYS A 221 5.93 -22.93 -19.76
CA LYS A 221 6.50 -21.68 -19.27
C LYS A 221 7.70 -21.93 -18.39
N THR A 222 8.66 -21.07 -18.46
CA THR A 222 9.76 -20.95 -17.50
C THR A 222 9.49 -19.71 -16.67
N VAL A 223 9.09 -19.90 -15.42
CA VAL A 223 8.71 -18.79 -14.52
C VAL A 223 9.94 -18.22 -13.85
N VAL A 224 10.18 -16.95 -14.14
CA VAL A 224 11.33 -16.20 -13.63
C VAL A 224 10.84 -15.08 -12.73
N VAL A 225 11.23 -15.08 -11.47
CA VAL A 225 10.75 -14.12 -10.47
C VAL A 225 11.86 -13.19 -10.03
N GLN A 226 11.57 -11.89 -9.97
CA GLN A 226 12.43 -10.91 -9.31
C GLN A 226 11.81 -10.39 -8.02
N VAL A 227 12.65 -10.10 -7.01
CA VAL A 227 12.25 -9.56 -5.72
C VAL A 227 12.89 -8.20 -5.49
N ALA A 228 12.06 -7.15 -5.32
CA ALA A 228 12.56 -5.80 -5.10
C ALA A 228 13.23 -5.63 -3.72
N PRO A 229 14.27 -4.77 -3.61
CA PRO A 229 15.01 -4.56 -2.36
C PRO A 229 14.12 -4.19 -1.17
N ALA A 230 13.09 -3.37 -1.35
CA ALA A 230 12.18 -2.94 -0.27
C ALA A 230 11.19 -4.03 0.19
N VAL A 231 10.98 -5.11 -0.56
CA VAL A 231 10.13 -6.24 -0.12
C VAL A 231 10.72 -6.92 1.10
N ARG A 232 12.05 -7.05 1.16
CA ARG A 232 12.76 -7.71 2.27
C ARG A 232 12.52 -7.06 3.65
N THR A 233 12.15 -5.78 3.68
CA THR A 233 11.89 -5.04 4.94
C THR A 233 10.47 -5.15 5.46
N SER A 234 9.52 -5.67 4.68
CA SER A 234 8.09 -5.61 5.01
C SER A 234 7.33 -6.94 4.99
N TRP A 235 7.87 -7.99 4.34
CA TRP A 235 7.15 -9.25 4.25
C TRP A 235 7.03 -9.98 5.60
N GLY A 236 8.03 -9.82 6.48
CA GLY A 236 8.04 -10.41 7.82
C GLY A 236 6.92 -9.92 8.73
N GLU A 237 6.48 -8.65 8.58
CA GLU A 237 5.42 -8.06 9.40
C GLU A 237 4.09 -8.85 9.31
N GLN A 238 3.79 -9.44 8.15
CA GLN A 238 2.55 -10.19 7.93
C GLN A 238 2.68 -11.69 8.22
N THR A 239 3.89 -12.15 8.44
CA THR A 239 4.21 -13.57 8.71
C THR A 239 4.54 -13.82 10.18
N GLY A 240 4.70 -12.78 10.98
CA GLY A 240 5.03 -12.88 12.40
C GLY A 240 6.52 -13.12 12.68
N LEU A 241 7.38 -13.09 11.66
CA LEU A 241 8.83 -13.17 11.82
C LEU A 241 9.38 -11.86 12.37
N ALA A 242 10.40 -11.95 13.20
CA ALA A 242 11.19 -10.79 13.58
C ALA A 242 11.91 -10.19 12.35
N PRO A 243 12.17 -8.87 12.30
CA PRO A 243 12.85 -8.25 11.17
C PRO A 243 14.19 -8.91 10.80
N GLU A 244 14.92 -9.37 11.80
CA GLU A 244 16.22 -10.03 11.64
C GLU A 244 16.11 -11.44 11.03
N GLU A 245 14.95 -12.07 11.20
CA GLU A 245 14.68 -13.41 10.69
C GLU A 245 14.06 -13.38 9.27
N ALA A 246 13.52 -12.23 8.87
CA ALA A 246 12.84 -12.04 7.60
C ALA A 246 13.83 -11.73 6.45
N SER A 247 14.80 -12.63 6.23
CA SER A 247 15.83 -12.47 5.19
C SER A 247 15.25 -12.57 3.77
N VAL A 248 16.01 -12.06 2.79
CA VAL A 248 15.66 -12.19 1.37
C VAL A 248 15.79 -13.65 0.89
N GLY A 249 16.76 -14.40 1.41
CA GLY A 249 16.94 -15.81 1.05
C GLY A 249 15.75 -16.68 1.41
N LYS A 250 15.02 -16.38 2.48
CA LYS A 250 13.75 -17.04 2.81
C LYS A 250 12.66 -16.73 1.79
N ILE A 251 12.62 -15.51 1.22
CA ILE A 251 11.69 -15.21 0.11
C ILE A 251 12.06 -16.05 -1.12
N MET A 252 13.37 -16.20 -1.41
CA MET A 252 13.85 -17.03 -2.51
C MET A 252 13.39 -18.48 -2.35
N ASP A 253 13.56 -19.06 -1.14
CA ASP A 253 13.11 -20.41 -0.83
C ASP A 253 11.59 -20.55 -0.96
N ALA A 254 10.81 -19.60 -0.46
CA ALA A 254 9.36 -19.60 -0.60
C ALA A 254 8.92 -19.62 -2.06
N LEU A 255 9.49 -18.78 -2.90
CA LEU A 255 9.16 -18.70 -4.34
C LEU A 255 9.56 -19.98 -5.08
N LYS A 256 10.72 -20.57 -4.78
CA LYS A 256 11.15 -21.87 -5.31
C LYS A 256 10.18 -22.98 -4.92
N ARG A 257 9.75 -23.05 -3.65
CA ARG A 257 8.76 -24.03 -3.18
C ARG A 257 7.37 -23.86 -3.80
N MET A 258 7.02 -22.63 -4.22
CA MET A 258 5.76 -22.37 -4.94
C MET A 258 5.80 -22.76 -6.41
N GLY A 259 6.98 -23.04 -6.98
CA GLY A 259 7.13 -23.48 -8.36
C GLY A 259 7.84 -22.51 -9.29
N ALA A 260 8.52 -21.50 -8.79
CA ALA A 260 9.36 -20.64 -9.61
C ALA A 260 10.62 -21.37 -10.09
N ASP A 261 10.89 -21.37 -11.39
CA ASP A 261 12.09 -22.00 -11.97
C ASP A 261 13.37 -21.24 -11.58
N TYR A 262 13.30 -19.90 -11.64
CA TYR A 262 14.41 -19.02 -11.29
C TYR A 262 13.92 -17.89 -10.42
N VAL A 263 14.69 -17.53 -9.38
CA VAL A 263 14.36 -16.42 -8.47
C VAL A 263 15.58 -15.53 -8.29
N PHE A 264 15.44 -14.27 -8.65
CA PHE A 264 16.51 -13.29 -8.70
C PHE A 264 16.25 -12.13 -7.72
N ASP A 265 17.33 -11.51 -7.26
CA ASP A 265 17.27 -10.20 -6.62
C ASP A 265 17.25 -9.10 -7.70
N THR A 266 16.31 -8.16 -7.61
CA THR A 266 16.23 -7.00 -8.51
C THR A 266 17.47 -6.10 -8.41
N VAL A 267 18.34 -6.30 -7.41
CA VAL A 267 19.56 -5.51 -7.19
C VAL A 267 20.46 -5.48 -8.42
N PHE A 268 20.64 -6.60 -9.15
CA PHE A 268 21.47 -6.59 -10.34
C PHE A 268 20.92 -5.67 -11.45
N SER A 269 19.60 -5.62 -11.64
CA SER A 269 18.98 -4.73 -12.62
C SER A 269 18.91 -3.29 -12.12
N ALA A 270 18.96 -3.07 -10.80
CA ALA A 270 19.17 -1.76 -10.25
C ALA A 270 20.56 -1.22 -10.57
N ASP A 271 21.59 -2.06 -10.50
CA ASP A 271 22.94 -1.68 -10.92
C ASP A 271 23.01 -1.32 -12.41
N LEU A 272 22.30 -2.06 -13.29
CA LEU A 272 22.18 -1.69 -14.70
C LEU A 272 21.48 -0.32 -14.88
N THR A 273 20.43 -0.07 -14.11
CA THR A 273 19.74 1.23 -14.14
C THR A 273 20.68 2.37 -13.70
N ILE A 274 21.50 2.15 -12.67
CA ILE A 274 22.51 3.15 -12.23
C ILE A 274 23.46 3.46 -13.36
N MET A 275 24.01 2.45 -14.03
CA MET A 275 24.94 2.64 -15.13
C MET A 275 24.34 3.47 -16.25
N GLU A 276 23.12 3.19 -16.66
CA GLU A 276 22.43 3.93 -17.70
C GLU A 276 22.07 5.36 -17.28
N GLU A 277 21.50 5.54 -16.08
CA GLU A 277 21.15 6.87 -15.57
C GLU A 277 22.37 7.74 -15.29
N ALA A 278 23.45 7.20 -14.75
CA ALA A 278 24.69 7.95 -14.53
C ALA A 278 25.31 8.39 -15.88
N ASN A 279 25.37 7.53 -16.88
CA ASN A 279 25.84 7.88 -18.21
C ASN A 279 24.95 8.97 -18.85
N GLU A 280 23.62 8.86 -18.75
CA GLU A 280 22.69 9.87 -19.22
C GLU A 280 22.92 11.20 -18.50
N PHE A 281 23.09 11.18 -17.17
CA PHE A 281 23.35 12.36 -16.38
C PHE A 281 24.63 13.07 -16.83
N VAL A 282 25.76 12.36 -16.95
CA VAL A 282 27.03 12.93 -17.38
C VAL A 282 26.91 13.56 -18.77
N ARG A 283 26.28 12.86 -19.72
CA ARG A 283 26.04 13.36 -21.07
C ARG A 283 25.22 14.66 -21.09
N ARG A 284 24.08 14.69 -20.39
CA ARG A 284 23.18 15.85 -20.33
C ARG A 284 23.79 17.01 -19.58
N PHE A 285 24.54 16.71 -18.51
CA PHE A 285 25.25 17.73 -17.73
C PHE A 285 26.34 18.40 -18.56
N THR A 286 27.19 17.65 -19.27
CA THR A 286 28.26 18.16 -20.12
C THR A 286 27.72 18.91 -21.34
N ALA A 287 26.58 18.51 -21.88
CA ALA A 287 25.89 19.22 -22.95
C ALA A 287 25.21 20.52 -22.47
N GLY A 288 25.17 20.76 -21.16
CA GLY A 288 24.54 21.96 -20.59
C GLY A 288 23.01 21.96 -20.61
N GLU A 289 22.39 20.80 -20.78
CA GLU A 289 20.92 20.64 -20.82
C GLU A 289 20.26 20.82 -19.43
N LEU A 290 21.03 20.66 -18.35
CA LEU A 290 20.55 20.69 -16.96
C LEU A 290 20.71 22.05 -16.27
N LYS A 291 20.78 23.17 -17.04
CA LYS A 291 20.98 24.51 -16.47
C LYS A 291 19.79 25.04 -15.69
N SER A 292 18.57 24.69 -16.08
CA SER A 292 17.33 25.21 -15.48
C SER A 292 16.75 24.28 -14.42
N TYR A 293 16.86 22.97 -14.62
CA TYR A 293 16.35 21.92 -13.73
C TYR A 293 17.31 20.75 -13.69
N PRO A 294 17.40 20.04 -12.56
CA PRO A 294 18.18 18.80 -12.49
C PRO A 294 17.55 17.70 -13.34
N MET A 295 18.30 16.66 -13.65
CA MET A 295 17.73 15.41 -14.14
C MET A 295 17.00 14.70 -13.00
N PHE A 296 15.80 14.20 -13.27
CA PHE A 296 15.03 13.41 -12.31
C PHE A 296 15.11 11.93 -12.68
N THR A 297 15.26 11.05 -11.70
CA THR A 297 15.17 9.60 -11.92
C THR A 297 13.76 9.20 -12.31
N SER A 298 13.61 8.12 -13.09
CA SER A 298 12.32 7.64 -13.63
C SER A 298 11.91 6.25 -13.15
N CYS A 299 12.66 5.62 -12.24
CA CYS A 299 12.41 4.27 -11.77
C CYS A 299 11.13 4.10 -10.94
N CYS A 300 10.55 5.20 -10.42
CA CYS A 300 9.31 5.19 -9.66
C CYS A 300 8.11 5.58 -10.56
N PRO A 301 7.25 4.63 -10.98
CA PRO A 301 6.11 4.94 -11.85
C PRO A 301 5.08 5.84 -11.18
N GLY A 302 4.97 5.81 -9.86
CA GLY A 302 4.13 6.74 -9.10
C GLY A 302 4.61 8.19 -9.23
N TRP A 303 5.92 8.41 -9.15
CA TRP A 303 6.55 9.71 -9.40
C TRP A 303 6.35 10.17 -10.85
N VAL A 304 6.58 9.28 -11.81
CA VAL A 304 6.40 9.61 -13.24
C VAL A 304 4.95 10.02 -13.53
N ARG A 305 3.97 9.29 -13.00
CA ARG A 305 2.54 9.64 -13.12
C ARG A 305 2.24 11.00 -12.45
N PHE A 306 2.78 11.24 -11.28
CA PHE A 306 2.64 12.51 -10.57
C PHE A 306 3.24 13.66 -11.39
N ALA A 307 4.46 13.50 -11.90
CA ALA A 307 5.12 14.52 -12.72
C ALA A 307 4.32 14.81 -14.00
N LYS A 308 3.84 13.78 -14.70
CA LYS A 308 3.02 13.92 -15.92
C LYS A 308 1.71 14.67 -15.64
N SER A 309 1.06 14.44 -14.51
CA SER A 309 -0.24 15.06 -14.20
C SER A 309 -0.12 16.46 -13.57
N GLN A 310 0.86 16.70 -12.69
CA GLN A 310 0.98 17.94 -11.94
C GLN A 310 2.02 18.90 -12.50
N TYR A 311 3.08 18.37 -13.13
CA TYR A 311 4.22 19.13 -13.61
C TYR A 311 4.67 18.70 -15.02
N PRO A 312 3.78 18.76 -16.04
CA PRO A 312 4.08 18.21 -17.38
C PRO A 312 5.32 18.84 -18.02
N HIS A 313 5.66 20.08 -17.67
CA HIS A 313 6.87 20.77 -18.15
C HIS A 313 8.18 20.15 -17.63
N LEU A 314 8.13 19.36 -16.55
CA LEU A 314 9.31 18.65 -15.99
C LEU A 314 9.56 17.29 -16.65
N VAL A 315 8.61 16.73 -17.41
CA VAL A 315 8.71 15.39 -18.00
C VAL A 315 9.96 15.23 -18.86
N LYS A 316 10.37 16.28 -19.59
CA LYS A 316 11.59 16.28 -20.42
C LYS A 316 12.90 16.15 -19.62
N TYR A 317 12.85 16.36 -18.32
CA TYR A 317 14.01 16.22 -17.41
C TYR A 317 14.03 14.86 -16.70
N LEU A 318 13.03 14.01 -16.91
CA LEU A 318 13.07 12.63 -16.42
C LEU A 318 14.17 11.86 -17.16
N SER A 319 14.79 10.89 -16.48
CA SER A 319 15.67 9.92 -17.10
C SER A 319 14.90 9.10 -18.13
N THR A 320 15.57 8.74 -19.23
CA THR A 320 15.03 7.88 -20.28
C THR A 320 15.30 6.39 -20.02
N ALA A 321 16.05 6.06 -18.97
CA ALA A 321 16.36 4.68 -18.60
C ALA A 321 15.10 3.93 -18.14
N LYS A 322 14.99 2.66 -18.52
CA LYS A 322 13.99 1.74 -17.97
C LYS A 322 14.18 1.61 -16.45
N SER A 323 13.09 1.40 -15.71
CA SER A 323 13.21 1.09 -14.28
C SER A 323 13.88 -0.27 -14.07
N PRO A 324 14.45 -0.56 -12.86
CA PRO A 324 15.01 -1.88 -12.57
C PRO A 324 14.05 -3.03 -12.85
N GLN A 325 12.74 -2.84 -12.61
CA GLN A 325 11.73 -3.83 -12.95
C GLN A 325 11.72 -4.16 -14.44
N GLN A 326 11.72 -3.15 -15.30
CA GLN A 326 11.64 -3.33 -16.74
C GLN A 326 13.00 -3.73 -17.33
N MET A 327 14.11 -3.24 -16.77
CA MET A 327 15.46 -3.71 -17.13
C MET A 327 15.61 -5.21 -16.88
N PHE A 328 15.12 -5.67 -15.73
CA PHE A 328 15.10 -7.11 -15.43
C PHE A 328 14.36 -7.89 -16.51
N GLY A 329 13.11 -7.50 -16.80
CA GLY A 329 12.27 -8.19 -17.77
C GLY A 329 12.93 -8.25 -19.16
N ALA A 330 13.46 -7.11 -19.64
CA ALA A 330 14.16 -7.04 -20.90
C ALA A 330 15.38 -7.98 -20.95
N VAL A 331 16.21 -8.02 -19.89
CA VAL A 331 17.37 -8.94 -19.79
C VAL A 331 16.92 -10.40 -19.76
N MET A 332 15.83 -10.72 -19.06
CA MET A 332 15.30 -12.10 -19.00
C MET A 332 14.81 -12.57 -20.36
N LYS A 333 14.14 -11.71 -21.13
CA LYS A 333 13.57 -12.04 -22.46
C LYS A 333 14.56 -11.90 -23.62
N THR A 334 15.79 -11.45 -23.36
CA THR A 334 16.87 -11.36 -24.35
C THR A 334 18.05 -12.23 -23.95
N TYR A 335 18.98 -11.70 -23.18
CA TYR A 335 20.22 -12.37 -22.78
C TYR A 335 20.01 -13.70 -22.04
N PHE A 336 19.06 -13.74 -21.09
CA PHE A 336 18.88 -14.94 -20.28
C PHE A 336 18.26 -16.09 -21.07
N THR A 337 17.35 -15.81 -22.02
CA THR A 337 16.78 -16.81 -22.93
C THR A 337 17.86 -17.50 -23.74
N GLU A 338 18.81 -16.75 -24.28
CA GLU A 338 19.96 -17.31 -25.00
C GLU A 338 20.81 -18.20 -24.10
N LYS A 339 21.07 -17.75 -22.87
CA LYS A 339 21.88 -18.49 -21.88
C LYS A 339 21.29 -19.84 -21.50
N ILE A 340 19.97 -19.95 -21.39
CA ILE A 340 19.28 -21.19 -21.02
C ILE A 340 18.70 -21.96 -22.20
N GLY A 341 18.86 -21.47 -23.44
CA GLY A 341 18.39 -22.14 -24.65
C GLY A 341 16.87 -22.21 -24.79
N LYS A 342 16.16 -21.18 -24.29
CA LYS A 342 14.70 -21.04 -24.37
C LYS A 342 14.32 -19.92 -25.31
N ARG A 343 13.05 -19.89 -25.78
CA ARG A 343 12.52 -18.77 -26.55
C ARG A 343 12.00 -17.67 -25.65
N PRO A 344 12.04 -16.38 -26.04
CA PRO A 344 11.51 -15.28 -25.25
C PRO A 344 10.03 -15.47 -24.82
N GLU A 345 9.21 -16.01 -25.70
CA GLU A 345 7.79 -16.29 -25.44
C GLU A 345 7.54 -17.40 -24.41
N ASP A 346 8.52 -18.27 -24.16
CA ASP A 346 8.43 -19.34 -23.17
C ASP A 346 8.79 -18.83 -21.74
N ILE A 347 9.40 -17.63 -21.64
CA ILE A 347 9.72 -17.00 -20.35
C ILE A 347 8.50 -16.22 -19.82
N TYR A 348 8.13 -16.50 -18.58
CA TYR A 348 7.11 -15.73 -17.85
C TYR A 348 7.76 -14.99 -16.68
N THR A 349 7.85 -13.68 -16.80
CA THR A 349 8.53 -12.82 -15.83
C THR A 349 7.56 -12.29 -14.79
N VAL A 350 7.85 -12.53 -13.51
CA VAL A 350 7.07 -12.08 -12.36
C VAL A 350 7.89 -11.11 -11.52
N SER A 351 7.29 -10.00 -11.14
CA SER A 351 7.91 -9.02 -10.25
C SER A 351 7.21 -8.99 -8.90
N VAL A 352 7.93 -9.23 -7.82
CA VAL A 352 7.47 -9.00 -6.45
C VAL A 352 7.88 -7.60 -6.02
N MET A 353 6.90 -6.69 -5.88
CA MET A 353 7.13 -5.25 -5.71
C MET A 353 6.38 -4.69 -4.50
N PRO A 354 6.91 -3.68 -3.79
CA PRO A 354 6.22 -3.06 -2.66
C PRO A 354 5.19 -1.99 -3.11
N CYS A 355 4.91 -1.86 -4.40
CA CYS A 355 4.25 -0.71 -5.00
C CYS A 355 3.17 -1.12 -6.01
N VAL A 356 1.95 -0.56 -5.85
CA VAL A 356 0.82 -0.80 -6.77
C VAL A 356 1.05 -0.16 -8.15
N ALA A 357 1.78 0.98 -8.19
CA ALA A 357 2.07 1.66 -9.45
C ALA A 357 2.92 0.80 -10.42
N LYS A 358 3.67 -0.18 -9.91
CA LYS A 358 4.43 -1.13 -10.71
C LYS A 358 3.55 -2.06 -11.55
N LYS A 359 2.30 -2.30 -11.13
CA LYS A 359 1.30 -3.01 -11.96
C LYS A 359 0.94 -2.21 -13.20
N ALA A 360 0.74 -0.89 -13.05
CA ALA A 360 0.45 0.00 -14.19
C ALA A 360 1.67 0.26 -15.07
N GLU A 361 2.88 0.24 -14.51
CA GLU A 361 4.10 0.40 -15.30
C GLU A 361 4.23 -0.71 -16.32
N ARG A 362 4.01 -1.94 -15.90
CA ARG A 362 4.12 -3.13 -16.76
C ARG A 362 3.11 -3.11 -17.93
N GLU A 363 1.99 -2.41 -17.80
CA GLU A 363 0.91 -2.34 -18.80
C GLU A 363 1.15 -1.29 -19.91
N GLN A 364 2.25 -0.52 -19.82
CA GLN A 364 2.56 0.48 -20.85
C GLN A 364 3.05 -0.19 -22.15
N GLU A 365 2.55 0.27 -23.28
CA GLU A 365 2.95 -0.21 -24.62
C GLU A 365 4.45 -0.09 -24.88
N LEU A 366 5.12 0.88 -24.24
CA LEU A 366 6.56 1.09 -24.32
C LEU A 366 7.38 -0.15 -23.88
N PHE A 367 6.80 -1.04 -23.09
CA PHE A 367 7.44 -2.24 -22.55
C PHE A 367 6.87 -3.53 -23.16
N TYR A 368 6.32 -3.43 -24.36
CA TYR A 368 5.79 -4.54 -25.13
C TYR A 368 6.60 -4.72 -26.42
N GLU A 369 7.05 -5.94 -26.66
CA GLU A 369 7.74 -6.35 -27.88
C GLU A 369 6.95 -7.47 -28.56
N GLU A 370 6.73 -7.37 -29.87
CA GLU A 370 5.89 -8.30 -30.62
C GLU A 370 6.38 -9.76 -30.52
N TYR A 371 7.69 -9.97 -30.44
CA TYR A 371 8.32 -11.30 -30.37
C TYR A 371 8.38 -11.90 -28.94
N ALA A 372 8.22 -11.10 -27.90
CA ALA A 372 8.45 -11.51 -26.50
C ALA A 372 7.30 -11.16 -25.55
N GLY A 373 6.32 -10.37 -26.02
CA GLY A 373 5.28 -9.80 -25.17
C GLY A 373 5.79 -8.65 -24.29
N HIS A 374 5.19 -8.46 -23.13
CA HIS A 374 5.67 -7.48 -22.16
C HIS A 374 7.01 -7.90 -21.52
N ASP A 375 7.87 -6.94 -21.22
CA ASP A 375 9.11 -7.18 -20.46
C ASP A 375 8.81 -7.92 -19.15
N VAL A 376 7.75 -7.52 -18.45
CA VAL A 376 7.25 -8.17 -17.22
C VAL A 376 5.81 -8.64 -17.44
N ASP A 377 5.53 -9.92 -17.19
CA ASP A 377 4.23 -10.53 -17.47
C ASP A 377 3.25 -10.35 -16.30
N ALA A 378 3.72 -10.39 -15.05
CA ALA A 378 2.91 -10.17 -13.87
C ALA A 378 3.66 -9.39 -12.78
N VAL A 379 2.90 -8.60 -12.01
CA VAL A 379 3.43 -7.90 -10.84
C VAL A 379 2.55 -8.22 -9.64
N ILE A 380 3.15 -8.79 -8.60
CA ILE A 380 2.49 -9.04 -7.31
C ILE A 380 3.09 -8.14 -6.22
N THR A 381 2.25 -7.70 -5.30
CA THR A 381 2.69 -6.92 -4.14
C THR A 381 3.23 -7.83 -3.03
N THR A 382 3.93 -7.25 -2.06
CA THR A 382 4.36 -7.96 -0.84
C THR A 382 3.19 -8.67 -0.14
N ARG A 383 2.00 -8.05 -0.12
CA ARG A 383 0.80 -8.66 0.48
C ARG A 383 0.29 -9.86 -0.32
N GLU A 384 0.34 -9.78 -1.65
CA GLU A 384 -0.02 -10.90 -2.52
C GLU A 384 0.98 -12.06 -2.36
N LEU A 385 2.29 -11.77 -2.28
CA LEU A 385 3.30 -12.80 -1.99
C LEU A 385 2.97 -13.56 -0.70
N VAL A 386 2.67 -12.85 0.40
CA VAL A 386 2.33 -13.52 1.68
C VAL A 386 1.03 -14.31 1.59
N LYS A 387 0.04 -13.86 0.80
CA LYS A 387 -1.18 -14.64 0.53
C LYS A 387 -0.86 -15.93 -0.24
N MET A 388 -0.01 -15.86 -1.26
CA MET A 388 0.44 -17.02 -2.03
C MET A 388 1.17 -18.02 -1.14
N MET A 389 2.08 -17.56 -0.25
CA MET A 389 2.74 -18.43 0.72
C MET A 389 1.73 -19.17 1.63
N ARG A 390 0.70 -18.45 2.10
CA ARG A 390 -0.37 -19.06 2.93
C ARG A 390 -1.19 -20.08 2.14
N SER A 391 -1.55 -19.78 0.89
CA SER A 391 -2.31 -20.71 0.05
C SER A 391 -1.49 -21.94 -0.33
N ALA A 392 -0.18 -21.83 -0.43
CA ALA A 392 0.76 -22.93 -0.60
C ALA A 392 1.09 -23.70 0.70
N HIS A 393 0.47 -23.32 1.82
CA HIS A 393 0.77 -23.88 3.15
C HIS A 393 2.25 -23.81 3.55
N ILE A 394 2.96 -22.79 3.10
CA ILE A 394 4.36 -22.55 3.46
C ILE A 394 4.41 -21.82 4.81
N SER A 395 4.94 -22.50 5.83
CA SER A 395 5.22 -21.87 7.12
C SER A 395 6.52 -21.05 7.05
N PRO A 396 6.49 -19.75 7.37
CA PRO A 396 7.67 -18.89 7.32
C PRO A 396 8.85 -19.38 8.17
N GLU A 397 8.56 -20.07 9.26
CA GLU A 397 9.55 -20.64 10.19
C GLU A 397 10.34 -21.80 9.57
N THR A 398 9.78 -22.48 8.57
CA THR A 398 10.42 -23.63 7.88
C THR A 398 11.30 -23.21 6.70
N LEU A 399 11.28 -21.92 6.35
CA LEU A 399 12.04 -21.40 5.22
C LEU A 399 13.53 -21.35 5.52
N GLN A 400 14.31 -21.70 4.52
CA GLN A 400 15.77 -21.66 4.57
C GLN A 400 16.28 -20.38 3.91
N ASP A 401 17.40 -19.90 4.38
CA ASP A 401 18.08 -18.75 3.78
C ASP A 401 18.94 -19.25 2.61
N ILE A 402 18.38 -19.26 1.41
CA ILE A 402 19.07 -19.72 0.20
C ILE A 402 19.53 -18.51 -0.64
N PRO A 403 20.65 -18.64 -1.39
CA PRO A 403 21.03 -17.62 -2.36
C PRO A 403 19.99 -17.55 -3.49
N GLY A 404 19.82 -16.36 -4.05
CA GLY A 404 19.08 -16.18 -5.32
C GLY A 404 19.89 -16.71 -6.50
N ASP A 405 19.19 -16.99 -7.59
CA ASP A 405 19.83 -17.26 -8.86
C ASP A 405 20.57 -16.00 -9.37
N SER A 406 21.63 -16.16 -10.16
CA SER A 406 22.41 -15.05 -10.70
C SER A 406 22.48 -15.15 -12.23
N PRO A 407 21.91 -14.18 -12.98
CA PRO A 407 21.95 -14.22 -14.44
C PRO A 407 23.31 -13.78 -15.00
N MET A 408 23.94 -12.80 -14.36
CA MET A 408 25.21 -12.20 -14.80
C MET A 408 26.27 -12.25 -13.71
N GLN A 409 26.02 -11.63 -12.57
CA GLN A 409 26.84 -11.59 -11.34
C GLN A 409 25.95 -11.21 -10.16
N GLU A 410 26.50 -11.26 -8.94
CA GLU A 410 25.80 -10.72 -7.78
C GLU A 410 25.63 -9.20 -7.90
N GLY A 411 24.47 -8.69 -7.49
CA GLY A 411 24.25 -7.25 -7.43
C GLY A 411 25.09 -6.58 -6.35
N THR A 412 25.40 -5.31 -6.55
CA THR A 412 26.24 -4.53 -5.64
C THR A 412 25.44 -3.93 -4.47
N GLY A 413 26.14 -3.43 -3.46
CA GLY A 413 25.52 -2.66 -2.39
C GLY A 413 24.81 -1.38 -2.87
N ALA A 414 25.20 -0.83 -4.02
CA ALA A 414 24.56 0.33 -4.62
C ALA A 414 23.09 0.02 -5.02
N GLY A 415 22.85 -1.14 -5.66
CA GLY A 415 21.49 -1.57 -5.99
C GLY A 415 20.62 -1.84 -4.76
N VAL A 416 21.20 -2.29 -3.63
CA VAL A 416 20.47 -2.48 -2.36
C VAL A 416 19.95 -1.16 -1.81
N ILE A 417 20.68 -0.06 -1.95
CA ILE A 417 20.30 1.28 -1.48
C ILE A 417 19.00 1.79 -2.14
N PHE A 418 18.61 1.27 -3.30
CA PHE A 418 17.31 1.59 -3.92
C PHE A 418 16.11 1.32 -3.00
N GLY A 419 16.26 0.49 -2.00
CA GLY A 419 15.22 0.21 -1.01
C GLY A 419 14.91 1.37 -0.04
N VAL A 420 15.74 2.42 -0.01
CA VAL A 420 15.59 3.58 0.88
C VAL A 420 15.28 4.86 0.11
N THR A 421 14.70 5.84 0.80
CA THR A 421 14.37 7.15 0.21
C THR A 421 15.64 7.87 -0.25
N GLY A 422 15.65 8.31 -1.52
CA GLY A 422 16.82 8.97 -2.13
C GLY A 422 17.92 8.01 -2.59
N GLY A 423 17.75 6.70 -2.38
CA GLY A 423 18.79 5.70 -2.63
C GLY A 423 19.25 5.62 -4.08
N VAL A 424 18.36 5.84 -5.05
CA VAL A 424 18.72 5.87 -6.47
C VAL A 424 19.71 6.99 -6.77
N MET A 425 19.42 8.20 -6.29
CA MET A 425 20.32 9.36 -6.46
C MET A 425 21.67 9.11 -5.76
N GLU A 426 21.63 8.62 -4.52
CA GLU A 426 22.84 8.32 -3.76
C GLU A 426 23.71 7.27 -4.49
N ALA A 427 23.10 6.21 -5.00
CA ALA A 427 23.80 5.18 -5.77
C ALA A 427 24.44 5.75 -7.03
N ALA A 428 23.70 6.57 -7.81
CA ALA A 428 24.23 7.20 -9.03
C ALA A 428 25.38 8.19 -8.75
N LEU A 429 25.35 8.90 -7.62
CA LEU A 429 26.43 9.82 -7.24
C LEU A 429 27.68 9.12 -6.73
N ARG A 430 27.58 7.86 -6.26
CA ARG A 430 28.72 7.06 -5.81
C ARG A 430 29.41 6.29 -6.93
N THR A 431 28.78 6.15 -8.08
CA THR A 431 29.30 5.52 -9.30
C THR A 431 30.13 6.49 -10.11
#